data_8fba94e8020b176b1b7d43a52e4bfd9a
#
_entry.id   8fba94e8020b176b1b7d43a52e4bfd9a
#
_cell.length_a   1.000
_cell.length_b   1.000
_cell.length_c   1.000
_cell.angle_alpha   90.00
_cell.angle_beta   90.00
_cell.angle_gamma   90.00
#
_symmetry.space_group_name_H-M   'P 1'
#
loop_
_entity.id
_entity.type
_entity.pdbx_description
1 polymer ?
#
loop_
_entity_poly.entity_id
_entity_poly.type
_entity_poly.pdbx_seq_one_letter_code
_entity_poly.pdbx_strand_id
1 'polypeptide(L)'
;MKKILLIFITLVFYSTSVVAVEKMKFKYNFHENLPKKWVTEFKNIMNIVQEEFPIDENTNNIVKLTISRNKPFNIYLWLDTNKDPFPEFKKHGRKYIMNESCICGDGTKSWMQLKVHKQDLTNNISMSYYVVAHEYFHIYQQALSKNTGSLSFANPKWLVEGGATVLGNIYTRQYYGKSHLKSFIQERKNWKIKKVTKEPHLYEKHKTSPTKKGFDSNYTGSAFIVLALVNELKKNNISEEEAFELVFREFWVQRSKYSYGSGGWKDAFEKSFGMTVEDFYQKLSKYKRKDLKKILPSKTLKIQDIFS
;
A
#
# COMPACT_ATOMS: atom_id res chain seq x y z
N MET A 1 31.22 -64.30 28.41
CA MET A 1 31.78 -63.22 27.58
C MET A 1 30.61 -62.49 26.89
N LYS A 2 30.21 -61.33 27.41
CA LYS A 2 29.13 -60.49 26.81
C LYS A 2 29.78 -59.53 25.82
N LYS A 3 29.42 -59.64 24.52
CA LYS A 3 29.84 -58.69 23.48
C LYS A 3 28.95 -57.44 23.58
N ILE A 4 29.57 -56.29 23.92
CA ILE A 4 28.91 -54.97 23.87
C ILE A 4 29.01 -54.47 22.45
N LEU A 5 27.86 -54.35 21.78
CA LEU A 5 27.79 -53.74 20.45
C LEU A 5 27.66 -52.23 20.60
N LEU A 6 28.72 -51.50 20.30
CA LEU A 6 28.73 -50.01 20.27
C LEU A 6 28.09 -49.55 18.98
N ILE A 7 26.88 -49.02 19.01
CA ILE A 7 26.23 -48.38 17.88
C ILE A 7 26.68 -46.92 17.85
N PHE A 8 27.54 -46.55 16.86
CA PHE A 8 27.85 -45.19 16.56
C PHE A 8 26.70 -44.55 15.76
N ILE A 9 25.90 -43.69 16.39
CA ILE A 9 24.91 -42.87 15.73
C ILE A 9 25.66 -41.64 15.22
N THR A 10 25.97 -41.61 13.92
CA THR A 10 26.49 -40.42 13.24
C THR A 10 25.33 -39.47 12.98
N LEU A 11 25.16 -38.46 13.83
CA LEU A 11 24.26 -37.33 13.60
C LEU A 11 24.83 -36.48 12.45
N VAL A 12 24.31 -36.69 11.24
CA VAL A 12 24.56 -35.82 10.11
C VAL A 12 23.73 -34.57 10.30
N PHE A 13 24.33 -33.50 10.81
CA PHE A 13 23.73 -32.17 10.78
C PHE A 13 23.68 -31.68 9.34
N TYR A 14 22.54 -31.82 8.69
CA TYR A 14 22.25 -31.04 7.50
C TYR A 14 22.07 -29.60 7.92
N SER A 15 23.14 -28.80 7.84
CA SER A 15 23.04 -27.36 7.85
C SER A 15 22.34 -26.96 6.55
N THR A 16 21.03 -26.84 6.56
CA THR A 16 20.31 -26.12 5.51
C THR A 16 20.77 -24.67 5.63
N SER A 17 21.71 -24.29 4.77
CA SER A 17 22.01 -22.87 4.56
C SER A 17 20.71 -22.23 4.10
N VAL A 18 20.05 -21.52 5.01
CA VAL A 18 18.94 -20.63 4.66
C VAL A 18 19.57 -19.57 3.76
N VAL A 19 19.40 -19.73 2.46
CA VAL A 19 19.77 -18.69 1.50
C VAL A 19 18.92 -17.48 1.85
N ALA A 20 19.55 -16.43 2.32
CA ALA A 20 18.86 -15.20 2.66
C ALA A 20 18.18 -14.68 1.38
N VAL A 21 16.85 -14.58 1.42
CA VAL A 21 16.05 -14.05 0.29
C VAL A 21 16.47 -12.60 0.04
N GLU A 22 16.87 -12.31 -1.21
CA GLU A 22 17.34 -10.97 -1.57
C GLU A 22 16.15 -9.99 -1.60
N LYS A 23 16.21 -8.97 -0.72
CA LYS A 23 15.20 -7.91 -0.65
C LYS A 23 15.49 -6.81 -1.67
N MET A 24 14.43 -6.10 -2.06
CA MET A 24 14.53 -4.93 -2.94
C MET A 24 15.45 -3.87 -2.37
N LYS A 25 16.39 -3.38 -3.19
CA LYS A 25 17.31 -2.31 -2.80
C LYS A 25 16.73 -0.95 -3.15
N PHE A 26 16.82 0.00 -2.23
CA PHE A 26 16.37 1.38 -2.42
C PHE A 26 17.55 2.35 -2.47
N LYS A 27 17.45 3.34 -3.37
CA LYS A 27 18.36 4.49 -3.41
C LYS A 27 17.57 5.74 -3.06
N TYR A 28 17.92 6.37 -1.96
CA TYR A 28 17.28 7.57 -1.46
C TYR A 28 17.99 8.83 -1.98
N ASN A 29 17.23 9.72 -2.59
CA ASN A 29 17.67 11.02 -3.09
C ASN A 29 16.93 12.10 -2.28
N PHE A 30 17.57 12.59 -1.23
CA PHE A 30 17.02 13.62 -0.36
C PHE A 30 17.43 15.01 -0.84
N HIS A 31 16.46 15.90 -0.98
CA HIS A 31 16.76 17.29 -1.18
C HIS A 31 17.31 17.92 0.13
N GLU A 32 18.31 18.81 0.02
CA GLU A 32 19.05 19.40 1.15
C GLU A 32 18.18 20.13 2.18
N ASN A 33 17.04 20.68 1.74
CA ASN A 33 16.10 21.42 2.59
C ASN A 33 15.19 20.55 3.49
N LEU A 34 15.32 19.22 3.40
CA LEU A 34 14.57 18.34 4.29
C LEU A 34 15.17 18.35 5.69
N PRO A 35 14.36 18.47 6.76
CA PRO A 35 14.86 18.43 8.13
C PRO A 35 15.55 17.09 8.43
N LYS A 36 16.78 17.13 8.98
CA LYS A 36 17.55 15.92 9.31
C LYS A 36 16.76 14.91 10.15
N LYS A 37 16.01 15.41 11.15
CA LYS A 37 15.15 14.55 12.00
C LYS A 37 14.11 13.80 11.18
N TRP A 38 13.46 14.46 10.22
CA TRP A 38 12.48 13.83 9.33
C TRP A 38 13.14 12.79 8.42
N VAL A 39 14.33 13.10 7.87
CA VAL A 39 15.09 12.15 7.02
C VAL A 39 15.47 10.90 7.80
N THR A 40 15.89 11.04 9.06
CA THR A 40 16.18 9.88 9.92
C THR A 40 14.94 9.04 10.14
N GLU A 41 13.81 9.67 10.45
CA GLU A 41 12.56 8.95 10.67
C GLU A 41 12.03 8.29 9.40
N PHE A 42 12.15 8.96 8.24
CA PHE A 42 11.85 8.35 6.95
C PHE A 42 12.60 7.02 6.73
N LYS A 43 13.91 7.00 7.02
CA LYS A 43 14.71 5.77 6.91
C LYS A 43 14.25 4.69 7.87
N ASN A 44 13.88 5.08 9.10
CA ASN A 44 13.31 4.18 10.09
C ASN A 44 12.00 3.56 9.62
N ILE A 45 11.08 4.38 9.09
CA ILE A 45 9.82 3.90 8.50
C ILE A 45 10.10 2.90 7.37
N MET A 46 10.99 3.24 6.45
CA MET A 46 11.35 2.37 5.32
C MET A 46 11.95 1.03 5.76
N ASN A 47 12.74 1.01 6.83
CA ASN A 47 13.26 -0.22 7.41
C ASN A 47 12.12 -1.07 7.99
N ILE A 48 11.24 -0.46 8.79
CA ILE A 48 10.11 -1.16 9.40
C ILE A 48 9.19 -1.79 8.33
N VAL A 49 8.77 -1.01 7.33
CA VAL A 49 7.87 -1.54 6.31
C VAL A 49 8.51 -2.63 5.43
N GLN A 50 9.83 -2.59 5.25
CA GLN A 50 10.58 -3.65 4.56
C GLN A 50 10.76 -4.91 5.42
N GLU A 51 10.65 -4.81 6.73
CA GLU A 51 10.65 -5.94 7.65
C GLU A 51 9.27 -6.59 7.74
N GLU A 52 8.22 -5.78 7.89
CA GLU A 52 6.85 -6.24 8.11
C GLU A 52 6.19 -6.83 6.84
N PHE A 53 6.39 -6.20 5.69
CA PHE A 53 5.89 -6.68 4.40
C PHE A 53 6.94 -6.48 3.30
N PRO A 54 7.94 -7.37 3.27
CA PRO A 54 9.09 -7.25 2.37
C PRO A 54 8.70 -7.40 0.91
N ILE A 55 9.43 -6.70 0.05
CA ILE A 55 9.44 -6.92 -1.39
C ILE A 55 10.74 -7.67 -1.70
N ASP A 56 10.63 -8.92 -2.11
CA ASP A 56 11.75 -9.82 -2.34
C ASP A 56 11.64 -10.55 -3.68
N GLU A 57 12.57 -11.47 -3.95
CA GLU A 57 12.62 -12.23 -5.19
C GLU A 57 11.36 -13.08 -5.46
N ASN A 58 10.58 -13.42 -4.42
CA ASN A 58 9.37 -14.19 -4.53
C ASN A 58 8.15 -13.31 -4.87
N THR A 59 8.26 -12.01 -4.64
CA THR A 59 7.16 -11.09 -4.84
C THR A 59 6.97 -10.66 -6.28
N ASN A 60 7.95 -10.67 -7.20
CA ASN A 60 7.72 -10.69 -8.64
C ASN A 60 8.69 -9.91 -9.58
N ASN A 61 8.12 -9.50 -10.77
CA ASN A 61 8.87 -8.93 -11.90
C ASN A 61 9.60 -7.62 -11.61
N ILE A 62 9.08 -6.72 -10.74
CA ILE A 62 9.78 -5.49 -10.41
C ILE A 62 11.03 -5.80 -9.60
N VAL A 63 10.91 -6.66 -8.61
CA VAL A 63 12.05 -7.10 -7.80
C VAL A 63 13.04 -7.86 -8.67
N LYS A 64 12.58 -8.86 -9.44
CA LYS A 64 13.44 -9.59 -10.38
C LYS A 64 14.13 -8.68 -11.37
N LEU A 65 13.42 -7.70 -11.92
CA LEU A 65 14.00 -6.74 -12.84
C LEU A 65 15.04 -5.84 -12.17
N THR A 66 14.79 -5.41 -10.93
CA THR A 66 15.69 -4.56 -10.16
C THR A 66 16.89 -5.35 -9.65
N ILE A 67 16.68 -6.54 -9.09
CA ILE A 67 17.73 -7.43 -8.60
C ILE A 67 18.59 -7.92 -9.75
N SER A 68 17.99 -8.45 -10.82
CA SER A 68 18.73 -8.99 -11.97
C SER A 68 19.58 -7.96 -12.70
N ARG A 69 19.17 -6.68 -12.65
CA ARG A 69 19.92 -5.57 -13.24
C ARG A 69 20.84 -4.87 -12.24
N ASN A 70 20.88 -5.33 -11.00
CA ASN A 70 21.63 -4.71 -9.91
C ASN A 70 21.35 -3.20 -9.77
N LYS A 71 20.13 -2.76 -10.07
CA LYS A 71 19.70 -1.36 -10.03
C LYS A 71 18.74 -1.15 -8.87
N PRO A 72 19.09 -0.27 -7.92
CA PRO A 72 18.20 0.05 -6.82
C PRO A 72 16.99 0.84 -7.33
N PHE A 73 15.85 0.65 -6.65
CA PHE A 73 14.66 1.47 -6.88
C PHE A 73 14.87 2.87 -6.30
N ASN A 74 14.70 3.91 -7.14
CA ASN A 74 14.96 5.27 -6.73
C ASN A 74 13.78 5.87 -5.97
N ILE A 75 14.07 6.58 -4.89
CA ILE A 75 13.12 7.37 -4.12
C ILE A 75 13.63 8.80 -4.04
N TYR A 76 12.80 9.77 -4.42
CA TYR A 76 13.09 11.20 -4.42
C TYR A 76 12.20 11.93 -3.43
N LEU A 77 12.80 12.75 -2.57
CA LEU A 77 12.12 13.37 -1.44
C LEU A 77 12.49 14.85 -1.34
N TRP A 78 11.48 15.73 -1.25
CA TRP A 78 11.69 17.19 -1.13
C TRP A 78 10.55 17.88 -0.39
N LEU A 79 10.79 19.13 0.04
CA LEU A 79 9.75 19.99 0.61
C LEU A 79 8.91 20.62 -0.50
N ASP A 80 7.62 20.81 -0.27
CA ASP A 80 6.66 21.45 -1.16
C ASP A 80 6.98 22.94 -1.46
N THR A 81 7.88 23.55 -0.68
CA THR A 81 8.42 24.89 -0.93
C THR A 81 9.42 24.95 -2.09
N ASN A 82 9.92 23.80 -2.54
CA ASN A 82 10.90 23.72 -3.62
C ASN A 82 10.20 23.57 -4.97
N LYS A 83 10.44 24.50 -5.88
CA LYS A 83 9.83 24.46 -7.22
C LYS A 83 10.51 23.46 -8.17
N ASP A 84 11.82 23.26 -8.02
CA ASP A 84 12.66 22.43 -8.90
C ASP A 84 13.68 21.62 -8.08
N PRO A 85 13.25 20.64 -7.30
CA PRO A 85 14.15 19.96 -6.37
C PRO A 85 15.18 19.05 -7.05
N PHE A 86 14.89 18.54 -8.25
CA PHE A 86 15.76 17.61 -8.97
C PHE A 86 15.86 17.97 -10.44
N PRO A 87 16.98 18.61 -10.87
CA PRO A 87 17.18 19.09 -12.26
C PRO A 87 17.08 17.99 -13.32
N GLU A 88 17.40 16.74 -12.97
CA GLU A 88 17.30 15.60 -13.87
C GLU A 88 15.88 15.34 -14.38
N PHE A 89 14.85 15.75 -13.65
CA PHE A 89 13.46 15.65 -14.11
C PHE A 89 13.11 16.64 -15.22
N LYS A 90 13.83 17.77 -15.32
CA LYS A 90 13.64 18.73 -16.40
C LYS A 90 13.97 18.15 -17.78
N LYS A 91 14.98 17.28 -17.85
CA LYS A 91 15.44 16.66 -19.10
C LYS A 91 14.38 15.76 -19.75
N HIS A 92 13.38 15.31 -18.99
CA HIS A 92 12.34 14.43 -19.49
C HIS A 92 11.06 15.14 -19.93
N GLY A 93 11.05 16.48 -19.98
CA GLY A 93 9.92 17.28 -20.46
C GLY A 93 8.63 17.15 -19.61
N ARG A 94 8.70 16.55 -18.44
CA ARG A 94 7.54 16.16 -17.65
C ARG A 94 7.28 17.13 -16.50
N LYS A 95 6.50 18.17 -16.77
CA LYS A 95 5.96 19.08 -15.75
C LYS A 95 5.15 18.37 -14.62
N TYR A 96 4.75 17.12 -14.84
CA TYR A 96 3.83 16.39 -13.95
C TYR A 96 4.50 15.73 -12.74
N ILE A 97 5.80 15.49 -12.78
CA ILE A 97 6.52 14.71 -11.76
C ILE A 97 6.66 15.49 -10.45
N MET A 98 6.62 16.81 -10.51
CA MET A 98 7.03 17.71 -9.42
C MET A 98 5.89 18.15 -8.48
N ASN A 99 4.65 17.73 -8.70
CA ASN A 99 3.51 18.28 -7.97
C ASN A 99 2.84 17.32 -6.99
N GLU A 100 3.15 16.03 -7.06
CA GLU A 100 2.44 15.00 -6.28
C GLU A 100 3.41 13.95 -5.72
N SER A 101 3.04 13.35 -4.59
CA SER A 101 3.63 12.08 -4.17
C SER A 101 3.05 10.98 -5.04
N CYS A 102 3.88 10.06 -5.53
CA CYS A 102 3.41 8.94 -6.35
C CYS A 102 4.47 7.86 -6.54
N ILE A 103 4.02 6.68 -6.92
CA ILE A 103 4.85 5.75 -7.67
C ILE A 103 4.73 6.11 -9.14
N CYS A 104 5.76 6.71 -9.66
CA CYS A 104 5.78 7.25 -11.01
C CYS A 104 6.65 6.39 -11.93
N GLY A 105 6.46 6.53 -13.24
CA GLY A 105 7.26 5.82 -14.23
C GLY A 105 7.14 6.41 -15.62
N ASP A 106 8.08 6.06 -16.49
CA ASP A 106 8.11 6.48 -17.89
C ASP A 106 7.96 5.34 -18.88
N GLY A 107 7.49 4.19 -18.41
CA GLY A 107 7.36 2.95 -19.18
C GLY A 107 8.65 2.11 -19.22
N THR A 108 9.81 2.71 -18.91
CA THR A 108 11.10 2.02 -18.85
C THR A 108 11.67 1.91 -17.44
N LYS A 109 11.32 2.88 -16.59
CA LYS A 109 11.79 2.97 -15.20
C LYS A 109 10.63 3.43 -14.32
N SER A 110 10.57 2.87 -13.11
CA SER A 110 9.67 3.34 -12.06
C SER A 110 10.49 3.91 -10.91
N TRP A 111 9.92 4.88 -10.21
CA TRP A 111 10.48 5.49 -9.01
C TRP A 111 9.36 5.93 -8.09
N MET A 112 9.68 6.10 -6.83
CA MET A 112 8.81 6.76 -5.86
C MET A 112 9.23 8.20 -5.71
N GLN A 113 8.28 9.10 -5.62
CA GLN A 113 8.55 10.48 -5.23
C GLN A 113 7.63 10.91 -4.11
N LEU A 114 8.19 11.65 -3.15
CA LEU A 114 7.49 12.16 -1.99
C LEU A 114 7.70 13.67 -1.86
N LYS A 115 6.61 14.40 -2.02
CA LYS A 115 6.53 15.82 -1.69
C LYS A 115 6.06 15.97 -0.24
N VAL A 116 6.99 16.35 0.62
CA VAL A 116 6.72 16.57 2.04
C VAL A 116 6.13 17.97 2.23
N HIS A 117 4.96 18.07 2.83
CA HIS A 117 4.34 19.36 3.09
C HIS A 117 4.93 19.99 4.35
N LYS A 118 5.48 21.22 4.22
CA LYS A 118 6.04 21.98 5.33
C LYS A 118 5.02 22.15 6.48
N GLN A 119 3.75 22.33 6.15
CA GLN A 119 2.67 22.43 7.12
C GLN A 119 2.51 21.15 7.96
N ASP A 120 2.68 19.97 7.36
CA ASP A 120 2.58 18.71 8.10
C ASP A 120 3.75 18.53 9.07
N LEU A 121 4.94 18.99 8.70
CA LEU A 121 6.11 18.92 9.59
C LEU A 121 5.94 19.74 10.87
N THR A 122 5.18 20.83 10.82
CA THR A 122 4.96 21.73 11.96
C THR A 122 3.71 21.38 12.76
N ASN A 123 2.62 21.05 12.08
CA ASN A 123 1.29 20.95 12.70
C ASN A 123 0.82 19.50 12.87
N ASN A 124 1.31 18.58 12.04
CA ASN A 124 0.82 17.22 12.04
C ASN A 124 1.86 16.23 11.46
N ILE A 125 3.01 16.13 12.13
CA ILE A 125 4.15 15.33 11.64
C ILE A 125 3.78 13.88 11.33
N SER A 126 2.83 13.28 12.06
CA SER A 126 2.37 11.92 11.78
C SER A 126 1.69 11.77 10.41
N MET A 127 1.18 12.87 9.84
CA MET A 127 0.64 12.88 8.48
C MET A 127 1.74 12.72 7.43
N SER A 128 2.91 13.34 7.64
CA SER A 128 4.06 13.16 6.76
C SER A 128 4.62 11.73 6.83
N TYR A 129 4.51 11.07 7.98
CA TYR A 129 4.92 9.66 8.16
C TYR A 129 3.92 8.69 7.54
N TYR A 130 2.63 9.00 7.65
CA TYR A 130 1.56 8.26 6.99
C TYR A 130 1.80 8.14 5.47
N VAL A 131 2.19 9.24 4.80
CA VAL A 131 2.44 9.24 3.37
C VAL A 131 3.56 8.28 2.98
N VAL A 132 4.60 8.12 3.80
CA VAL A 132 5.70 7.18 3.52
C VAL A 132 5.19 5.74 3.45
N ALA A 133 4.44 5.28 4.45
CA ALA A 133 3.90 3.94 4.48
C ALA A 133 2.85 3.71 3.36
N HIS A 134 2.04 4.74 3.07
CA HIS A 134 1.07 4.73 1.97
C HIS A 134 1.75 4.50 0.61
N GLU A 135 2.77 5.27 0.29
CA GLU A 135 3.46 5.16 -1.01
C GLU A 135 4.31 3.89 -1.11
N TYR A 136 4.94 3.43 0.00
CA TYR A 136 5.60 2.14 -0.01
C TYR A 136 4.62 1.00 -0.32
N PHE A 137 3.40 1.08 0.22
CA PHE A 137 2.39 0.08 -0.07
C PHE A 137 2.01 0.02 -1.55
N HIS A 138 2.04 1.13 -2.27
CA HIS A 138 1.86 1.10 -3.73
C HIS A 138 2.99 0.34 -4.45
N ILE A 139 4.24 0.43 -3.97
CA ILE A 139 5.33 -0.39 -4.52
C ILE A 139 5.03 -1.88 -4.26
N TYR A 140 4.57 -2.22 -3.06
CA TYR A 140 4.20 -3.57 -2.69
C TYR A 140 3.03 -4.11 -3.54
N GLN A 141 1.96 -3.36 -3.71
CA GLN A 141 0.83 -3.71 -4.59
C GLN A 141 1.30 -3.95 -6.03
N GLN A 142 2.17 -3.09 -6.55
CA GLN A 142 2.73 -3.21 -7.90
C GLN A 142 3.60 -4.46 -8.02
N ALA A 143 4.40 -4.73 -7.00
CA ALA A 143 5.24 -5.92 -6.94
C ALA A 143 4.42 -7.20 -7.00
N LEU A 144 3.41 -7.36 -6.19
CA LEU A 144 2.56 -8.55 -6.14
C LEU A 144 1.73 -8.74 -7.42
N SER A 145 1.22 -7.66 -8.01
CA SER A 145 0.33 -7.76 -9.17
C SER A 145 1.04 -8.01 -10.50
N LYS A 146 2.37 -8.15 -10.52
CA LYS A 146 3.19 -8.26 -11.75
C LYS A 146 2.92 -7.15 -12.76
N ASN A 147 2.52 -6.01 -12.27
CA ASN A 147 2.10 -4.93 -13.11
C ASN A 147 3.29 -4.01 -13.40
N THR A 148 3.80 -4.06 -14.61
CA THR A 148 4.89 -3.17 -15.09
C THR A 148 4.39 -1.80 -15.51
N GLY A 149 3.06 -1.60 -15.55
CA GLY A 149 2.41 -0.35 -15.87
C GLY A 149 1.88 0.38 -14.62
N SER A 150 1.11 1.43 -14.83
CA SER A 150 0.46 2.15 -13.73
C SER A 150 -0.61 1.28 -13.08
N LEU A 151 -0.49 1.03 -11.78
CA LEU A 151 -1.51 0.35 -10.96
C LEU A 151 -2.91 0.90 -11.20
N SER A 152 -2.96 2.20 -11.41
CA SER A 152 -4.17 2.99 -11.51
C SER A 152 -5.02 2.75 -12.74
N PHE A 153 -4.43 2.26 -13.83
CA PHE A 153 -5.18 2.04 -15.07
C PHE A 153 -5.82 0.66 -15.16
N ALA A 154 -5.27 -0.30 -14.45
CA ALA A 154 -5.68 -1.70 -14.53
C ALA A 154 -6.50 -2.18 -13.34
N ASN A 155 -6.58 -1.38 -12.28
CA ASN A 155 -7.22 -1.76 -11.03
C ASN A 155 -8.16 -0.64 -10.54
N PRO A 156 -9.20 -0.97 -9.75
CA PRO A 156 -10.10 0.05 -9.25
C PRO A 156 -9.37 0.97 -8.28
N LYS A 157 -9.50 2.27 -8.50
CA LYS A 157 -8.85 3.29 -7.65
C LYS A 157 -9.15 3.10 -6.17
N TRP A 158 -10.39 2.74 -5.84
CA TRP A 158 -10.76 2.57 -4.44
C TRP A 158 -9.98 1.44 -3.76
N LEU A 159 -9.57 0.41 -4.50
CA LEU A 159 -8.79 -0.68 -3.92
C LEU A 159 -7.30 -0.29 -3.83
N VAL A 160 -6.79 0.39 -4.84
CA VAL A 160 -5.41 0.90 -4.88
C VAL A 160 -5.19 1.92 -3.76
N GLU A 161 -5.90 3.05 -3.83
CA GLU A 161 -5.72 4.18 -2.92
C GLU A 161 -6.33 3.93 -1.54
N GLY A 162 -7.47 3.22 -1.51
CA GLY A 162 -8.14 2.88 -0.26
C GLY A 162 -7.32 1.93 0.58
N GLY A 163 -6.71 0.91 -0.04
CA GLY A 163 -5.79 -0.01 0.63
C GLY A 163 -4.60 0.72 1.22
N ALA A 164 -3.91 1.54 0.41
CA ALA A 164 -2.77 2.32 0.87
C ALA A 164 -3.14 3.32 1.98
N THR A 165 -4.32 3.97 1.87
CA THR A 165 -4.83 4.89 2.89
C THR A 165 -5.10 4.17 4.22
N VAL A 166 -5.71 3.00 4.18
CA VAL A 166 -6.02 2.24 5.40
C VAL A 166 -4.73 1.70 6.03
N LEU A 167 -3.83 1.12 5.25
CA LEU A 167 -2.55 0.59 5.74
C LEU A 167 -1.68 1.68 6.36
N GLY A 168 -1.50 2.83 5.69
CA GLY A 168 -0.74 3.95 6.23
C GLY A 168 -1.30 4.46 7.58
N ASN A 169 -2.62 4.37 7.76
CA ASN A 169 -3.26 4.72 9.04
C ASN A 169 -3.11 3.64 10.11
N ILE A 170 -3.10 2.35 9.76
CA ILE A 170 -2.76 1.28 10.70
C ILE A 170 -1.32 1.46 11.15
N TYR A 171 -0.40 1.74 10.22
CA TYR A 171 1.01 2.02 10.49
C TYR A 171 1.18 3.17 11.49
N THR A 172 0.64 4.35 11.20
CA THR A 172 0.81 5.52 12.07
C THR A 172 0.12 5.35 13.42
N ARG A 173 -0.95 4.59 13.50
CA ARG A 173 -1.54 4.23 14.79
C ARG A 173 -0.62 3.34 15.60
N GLN A 174 -0.02 2.32 14.98
CA GLN A 174 0.84 1.34 15.66
C GLN A 174 2.12 1.98 16.19
N TYR A 175 2.81 2.76 15.37
CA TYR A 175 4.15 3.28 15.69
C TYR A 175 4.16 4.69 16.29
N TYR A 176 3.11 5.48 16.06
CA TYR A 176 3.03 6.87 16.55
C TYR A 176 1.80 7.16 17.41
N GLY A 177 0.96 6.18 17.68
CA GLY A 177 -0.27 6.34 18.46
C GLY A 177 -1.32 7.24 17.79
N LYS A 178 -1.16 7.54 16.48
CA LYS A 178 -2.01 8.45 15.71
C LYS A 178 -2.63 7.78 14.50
N SER A 179 -3.95 7.87 14.37
CA SER A 179 -4.66 7.49 13.16
C SER A 179 -5.54 8.63 12.70
N HIS A 180 -5.39 8.99 11.44
CA HIS A 180 -6.21 10.01 10.78
C HIS A 180 -7.48 9.42 10.17
N LEU A 181 -7.63 8.09 10.16
CA LEU A 181 -8.70 7.40 9.45
C LEU A 181 -10.09 7.81 9.92
N LYS A 182 -10.28 7.95 11.25
CA LYS A 182 -11.54 8.39 11.81
C LYS A 182 -11.88 9.82 11.37
N SER A 183 -10.93 10.75 11.45
CA SER A 183 -11.15 12.14 11.03
C SER A 183 -11.35 12.24 9.53
N PHE A 184 -10.60 11.48 8.72
CA PHE A 184 -10.82 11.41 7.28
C PHE A 184 -12.25 11.01 6.95
N ILE A 185 -12.76 9.97 7.59
CA ILE A 185 -14.07 9.41 7.28
C ILE A 185 -15.22 10.19 7.94
N GLN A 186 -15.02 10.80 9.11
CA GLN A 186 -16.09 11.46 9.87
C GLN A 186 -16.17 12.96 9.68
N GLU A 187 -15.05 13.66 9.50
CA GLU A 187 -14.96 15.11 9.64
C GLU A 187 -14.88 15.87 8.32
N ARG A 188 -14.59 15.20 7.21
CA ARG A 188 -14.43 15.91 5.94
C ARG A 188 -15.77 16.29 5.32
N LYS A 189 -16.02 17.60 5.25
CA LYS A 189 -17.26 18.20 4.74
C LYS A 189 -17.65 17.80 3.31
N ASN A 190 -16.65 17.42 2.51
CA ASN A 190 -16.85 17.10 1.08
C ASN A 190 -17.13 15.62 0.80
N TRP A 191 -17.11 14.77 1.83
CA TRP A 191 -17.35 13.36 1.72
C TRP A 191 -18.80 13.02 2.08
N LYS A 192 -19.52 12.41 1.14
CA LYS A 192 -20.91 11.97 1.36
C LYS A 192 -20.99 10.46 1.23
N ILE A 193 -21.20 9.78 2.34
CA ILE A 193 -21.39 8.33 2.37
C ILE A 193 -22.44 7.86 1.35
N LYS A 194 -23.54 8.62 1.22
CA LYS A 194 -24.59 8.33 0.22
C LYS A 194 -24.06 8.25 -1.20
N LYS A 195 -23.06 9.06 -1.56
CA LYS A 195 -22.47 9.03 -2.90
C LYS A 195 -21.66 7.75 -3.10
N VAL A 196 -20.80 7.43 -2.12
CA VAL A 196 -19.96 6.23 -2.16
C VAL A 196 -20.80 4.96 -2.22
N THR A 197 -21.85 4.89 -1.41
CA THR A 197 -22.70 3.69 -1.31
C THR A 197 -23.69 3.54 -2.47
N LYS A 198 -24.09 4.63 -3.13
CA LYS A 198 -25.00 4.57 -4.29
C LYS A 198 -24.27 4.46 -5.62
N GLU A 199 -23.08 5.04 -5.72
CA GLU A 199 -22.33 5.16 -6.97
C GLU A 199 -20.87 4.69 -6.78
N PRO A 200 -20.63 3.46 -6.24
CA PRO A 200 -19.28 2.98 -5.97
C PRO A 200 -18.41 2.87 -7.22
N HIS A 201 -19.02 2.61 -8.38
CA HIS A 201 -18.35 2.55 -9.67
C HIS A 201 -17.61 3.84 -10.05
N LEU A 202 -18.01 5.00 -9.50
CA LEU A 202 -17.28 6.26 -9.71
C LEU A 202 -15.90 6.26 -9.06
N TYR A 203 -15.68 5.37 -8.09
CA TYR A 203 -14.41 5.20 -7.37
C TYR A 203 -13.51 4.15 -8.03
N GLU A 204 -13.92 3.53 -9.12
CA GLU A 204 -13.07 2.63 -9.92
C GLU A 204 -12.08 3.42 -10.80
N LYS A 205 -12.43 4.65 -11.22
CA LYS A 205 -11.67 5.41 -12.22
C LYS A 205 -10.79 6.49 -11.58
N HIS A 206 -9.57 6.61 -12.07
CA HIS A 206 -8.62 7.65 -11.63
C HIS A 206 -8.98 9.07 -12.07
N LYS A 207 -9.81 9.23 -13.11
CA LYS A 207 -10.03 10.53 -13.76
C LYS A 207 -11.09 11.43 -13.13
N THR A 208 -11.85 10.98 -12.18
CA THR A 208 -12.92 11.78 -11.63
C THR A 208 -12.55 12.34 -10.26
N SER A 209 -11.77 13.42 -10.23
CA SER A 209 -11.94 14.39 -9.16
C SER A 209 -13.28 15.09 -9.41
N PRO A 210 -14.33 14.82 -8.64
CA PRO A 210 -15.64 15.43 -8.89
C PRO A 210 -15.72 16.91 -8.57
N THR A 211 -14.65 17.49 -8.02
CA THR A 211 -14.60 18.91 -7.70
C THR A 211 -13.18 19.43 -7.72
N LYS A 212 -12.95 20.57 -8.38
CA LYS A 212 -11.72 21.37 -8.31
C LYS A 212 -11.30 21.78 -6.86
N LYS A 213 -12.10 21.46 -5.86
CA LYS A 213 -11.89 21.75 -4.43
C LYS A 213 -11.66 20.52 -3.56
N GLY A 214 -11.67 19.29 -4.11
CA GLY A 214 -11.71 18.08 -3.29
C GLY A 214 -10.54 17.14 -3.53
N PHE A 215 -9.37 17.48 -3.03
CA PHE A 215 -8.24 16.55 -2.92
C PHE A 215 -8.61 15.23 -2.22
N ASP A 216 -9.75 15.16 -1.55
CA ASP A 216 -9.98 14.21 -0.51
C ASP A 216 -11.15 13.26 -0.63
N SER A 217 -12.13 13.56 -1.45
CA SER A 217 -13.31 12.70 -1.50
C SER A 217 -12.95 11.30 -2.04
N ASN A 218 -11.95 11.22 -2.90
CA ASN A 218 -11.52 9.97 -3.50
C ASN A 218 -10.76 9.07 -2.53
N TYR A 219 -9.80 9.60 -1.76
CA TYR A 219 -9.05 8.81 -0.78
C TYR A 219 -9.94 8.37 0.38
N THR A 220 -10.73 9.30 0.93
CA THR A 220 -11.65 9.02 2.03
C THR A 220 -12.74 8.01 1.64
N GLY A 221 -13.37 8.21 0.47
CA GLY A 221 -14.36 7.29 -0.05
C GLY A 221 -13.78 5.92 -0.38
N SER A 222 -12.58 5.88 -0.94
CA SER A 222 -11.86 4.65 -1.23
C SER A 222 -11.50 3.87 0.03
N ALA A 223 -10.99 4.54 1.06
CA ALA A 223 -10.73 3.93 2.37
C ALA A 223 -12.00 3.36 3.00
N PHE A 224 -13.12 4.08 2.88
CA PHE A 224 -14.42 3.58 3.36
C PHE A 224 -14.84 2.30 2.62
N ILE A 225 -14.69 2.24 1.30
CA ILE A 225 -15.05 1.05 0.50
C ILE A 225 -14.19 -0.14 0.93
N VAL A 226 -12.87 0.05 1.12
CA VAL A 226 -11.96 -1.01 1.61
C VAL A 226 -12.37 -1.50 2.99
N LEU A 227 -12.65 -0.60 3.93
CA LEU A 227 -13.10 -0.98 5.27
C LEU A 227 -14.45 -1.71 5.27
N ALA A 228 -15.36 -1.31 4.38
CA ALA A 228 -16.63 -2.02 4.20
C ALA A 228 -16.39 -3.42 3.62
N LEU A 229 -15.45 -3.58 2.69
CA LEU A 229 -15.07 -4.90 2.15
C LEU A 229 -14.51 -5.80 3.26
N VAL A 230 -13.54 -5.32 4.04
CA VAL A 230 -13.01 -6.06 5.19
C VAL A 230 -14.14 -6.48 6.14
N ASN A 231 -15.07 -5.56 6.44
CA ASN A 231 -16.20 -5.87 7.32
C ASN A 231 -17.16 -6.91 6.72
N GLU A 232 -17.37 -6.95 5.40
CA GLU A 232 -18.16 -8.01 4.75
C GLU A 232 -17.44 -9.36 4.79
N LEU A 233 -16.12 -9.37 4.59
CA LEU A 233 -15.31 -10.60 4.71
C LEU A 233 -15.36 -11.18 6.11
N LYS A 234 -15.25 -10.34 7.14
CA LYS A 234 -15.38 -10.78 8.55
C LYS A 234 -16.71 -11.46 8.88
N LYS A 235 -17.78 -11.17 8.15
CA LYS A 235 -19.08 -11.85 8.32
C LYS A 235 -19.04 -13.32 7.89
N ASN A 236 -18.02 -13.74 7.17
CA ASN A 236 -17.79 -15.14 6.78
C ASN A 236 -16.96 -15.91 7.82
N ASN A 237 -16.92 -15.46 9.08
CA ASN A 237 -16.20 -16.06 10.19
C ASN A 237 -14.67 -16.13 10.04
N ILE A 238 -14.08 -15.23 9.28
CA ILE A 238 -12.63 -15.03 9.25
C ILE A 238 -12.22 -13.91 10.21
N SER A 239 -10.97 -13.95 10.68
CA SER A 239 -10.41 -12.93 11.57
C SER A 239 -10.30 -11.57 10.89
N GLU A 240 -10.03 -10.53 11.66
CA GLU A 240 -9.79 -9.21 11.10
C GLU A 240 -8.47 -9.17 10.33
N GLU A 241 -7.45 -9.82 10.86
CA GLU A 241 -6.11 -9.97 10.28
C GLU A 241 -6.21 -10.66 8.92
N GLU A 242 -6.87 -11.81 8.85
CA GLU A 242 -7.09 -12.56 7.61
C GLU A 242 -7.90 -11.77 6.58
N ALA A 243 -8.94 -11.03 7.02
CA ALA A 243 -9.70 -10.18 6.11
C ALA A 243 -8.85 -9.04 5.52
N PHE A 244 -7.93 -8.45 6.30
CA PHE A 244 -6.97 -7.48 5.80
C PHE A 244 -5.90 -8.12 4.91
N GLU A 245 -5.40 -9.32 5.24
CA GLU A 245 -4.45 -10.04 4.40
C GLU A 245 -5.04 -10.32 3.01
N LEU A 246 -6.29 -10.78 2.93
CA LEU A 246 -6.99 -10.97 1.67
C LEU A 246 -7.01 -9.70 0.81
N VAL A 247 -7.25 -8.52 1.41
CA VAL A 247 -7.33 -7.24 0.70
C VAL A 247 -5.96 -6.65 0.37
N PHE A 248 -4.98 -6.79 1.26
CA PHE A 248 -3.68 -6.13 1.14
C PHE A 248 -2.64 -6.96 0.41
N ARG A 249 -2.80 -8.30 0.39
CA ARG A 249 -1.85 -9.22 -0.21
C ARG A 249 -2.49 -10.14 -1.25
N GLU A 250 -3.44 -10.99 -0.84
CA GLU A 250 -3.93 -12.08 -1.66
C GLU A 250 -4.64 -11.61 -2.94
N PHE A 251 -5.42 -10.54 -2.86
CA PHE A 251 -6.00 -9.92 -4.05
C PHE A 251 -4.93 -9.56 -5.09
N TRP A 252 -3.82 -8.97 -4.69
CA TRP A 252 -2.76 -8.54 -5.60
C TRP A 252 -2.01 -9.73 -6.20
N VAL A 253 -1.81 -10.79 -5.41
CA VAL A 253 -1.26 -12.07 -5.91
C VAL A 253 -2.21 -12.68 -6.95
N GLN A 254 -3.51 -12.75 -6.66
CA GLN A 254 -4.49 -13.24 -7.62
C GLN A 254 -4.54 -12.35 -8.86
N ARG A 255 -4.51 -11.02 -8.68
CA ARG A 255 -4.52 -10.04 -9.79
C ARG A 255 -3.41 -10.30 -10.81
N SER A 256 -2.26 -10.80 -10.36
CA SER A 256 -1.13 -11.14 -11.23
C SER A 256 -1.43 -12.26 -12.23
N LYS A 257 -2.44 -13.07 -11.97
CA LYS A 257 -2.81 -14.25 -12.78
C LYS A 257 -3.79 -13.92 -13.90
N TYR A 258 -4.38 -12.72 -13.90
CA TYR A 258 -5.38 -12.29 -14.88
C TYR A 258 -4.81 -11.23 -15.83
N SER A 259 -5.41 -11.14 -17.01
CA SER A 259 -4.99 -10.18 -18.05
C SER A 259 -5.04 -8.73 -17.54
N TYR A 260 -4.18 -7.89 -18.12
CA TYR A 260 -4.08 -6.47 -17.78
C TYR A 260 -5.34 -5.65 -18.13
N GLY A 261 -6.24 -6.18 -18.96
CA GLY A 261 -7.47 -5.51 -19.39
C GLY A 261 -8.41 -5.16 -18.23
N SER A 262 -9.36 -4.27 -18.51
CA SER A 262 -10.31 -3.70 -17.54
C SER A 262 -11.21 -4.72 -16.82
N GLY A 263 -11.31 -5.95 -17.31
CA GLY A 263 -12.10 -7.04 -16.70
C GLY A 263 -11.32 -7.84 -15.66
N GLY A 264 -10.02 -8.03 -15.84
CA GLY A 264 -9.25 -9.01 -15.05
C GLY A 264 -9.14 -8.71 -13.55
N TRP A 265 -9.41 -7.48 -13.09
CA TRP A 265 -9.47 -7.19 -11.67
C TRP A 265 -10.78 -7.69 -11.03
N LYS A 266 -11.88 -7.77 -11.79
CA LYS A 266 -13.15 -8.31 -11.30
C LYS A 266 -13.05 -9.81 -11.07
N ASP A 267 -12.40 -10.53 -11.99
CA ASP A 267 -12.13 -11.97 -11.84
C ASP A 267 -11.23 -12.23 -10.64
N ALA A 268 -10.17 -11.42 -10.47
CA ALA A 268 -9.30 -11.49 -9.31
C ALA A 268 -10.07 -11.18 -8.00
N PHE A 269 -10.98 -10.22 -8.03
CA PHE A 269 -11.82 -9.86 -6.89
C PHE A 269 -12.72 -11.01 -6.46
N GLU A 270 -13.43 -11.61 -7.40
CA GLU A 270 -14.30 -12.75 -7.14
C GLU A 270 -13.51 -13.94 -6.60
N LYS A 271 -12.35 -14.22 -7.20
CA LYS A 271 -11.47 -15.31 -6.75
C LYS A 271 -10.91 -15.10 -5.35
N SER A 272 -10.57 -13.85 -4.99
CA SER A 272 -9.97 -13.53 -3.70
C SER A 272 -10.99 -13.43 -2.58
N PHE A 273 -12.19 -12.94 -2.88
CA PHE A 273 -13.17 -12.58 -1.85
C PHE A 273 -14.42 -13.46 -1.82
N GLY A 274 -14.55 -14.41 -2.76
CA GLY A 274 -15.69 -15.33 -2.83
C GLY A 274 -17.03 -14.64 -3.13
N MET A 275 -17.00 -13.42 -3.70
CA MET A 275 -18.19 -12.67 -4.12
C MET A 275 -17.87 -11.82 -5.34
N THR A 276 -18.85 -11.56 -6.19
CA THR A 276 -18.68 -10.63 -7.31
C THR A 276 -18.57 -9.18 -6.83
N VAL A 277 -18.04 -8.31 -7.68
CA VAL A 277 -17.97 -6.86 -7.39
C VAL A 277 -19.37 -6.29 -7.24
N GLU A 278 -20.30 -6.75 -8.06
CA GLU A 278 -21.70 -6.35 -8.07
C GLU A 278 -22.39 -6.74 -6.77
N ASP A 279 -22.18 -7.96 -6.27
CA ASP A 279 -22.67 -8.41 -4.95
C ASP A 279 -22.12 -7.57 -3.82
N PHE A 280 -20.80 -7.27 -3.87
CA PHE A 280 -20.21 -6.39 -2.90
C PHE A 280 -20.82 -4.98 -2.94
N TYR A 281 -21.04 -4.41 -4.12
CA TYR A 281 -21.67 -3.10 -4.25
C TYR A 281 -23.11 -3.07 -3.73
N GLN A 282 -23.87 -4.15 -3.91
CA GLN A 282 -25.19 -4.29 -3.29
C GLN A 282 -25.10 -4.30 -1.75
N LYS A 283 -24.13 -5.03 -1.17
CA LYS A 283 -23.87 -5.02 0.27
C LYS A 283 -23.45 -3.63 0.75
N LEU A 284 -22.53 -2.98 0.03
CA LEU A 284 -22.04 -1.63 0.30
C LEU A 284 -23.17 -0.60 0.32
N SER A 285 -24.19 -0.74 -0.54
CA SER A 285 -25.34 0.19 -0.61
C SER A 285 -26.14 0.27 0.69
N LYS A 286 -26.07 -0.75 1.54
CA LYS A 286 -26.78 -0.84 2.83
C LYS A 286 -26.08 -0.08 3.96
N TYR A 287 -24.80 0.28 3.78
CA TYR A 287 -24.02 0.98 4.80
C TYR A 287 -24.49 2.42 5.02
N LYS A 288 -24.53 2.81 6.28
CA LYS A 288 -24.95 4.14 6.74
C LYS A 288 -23.86 4.79 7.59
N ARG A 289 -23.97 6.08 7.85
CA ARG A 289 -23.01 6.82 8.67
C ARG A 289 -22.81 6.22 10.07
N LYS A 290 -23.84 5.64 10.65
CA LYS A 290 -23.77 4.96 11.97
C LYS A 290 -22.84 3.72 11.96
N ASP A 291 -22.64 3.10 10.79
CA ASP A 291 -21.81 1.89 10.67
C ASP A 291 -20.31 2.20 10.63
N LEU A 292 -19.93 3.48 10.45
CA LEU A 292 -18.53 3.90 10.40
C LEU A 292 -17.70 3.46 11.60
N LYS A 293 -18.29 3.46 12.80
CA LYS A 293 -17.58 3.01 14.01
C LYS A 293 -17.28 1.51 14.00
N LYS A 294 -18.12 0.73 13.35
CA LYS A 294 -18.01 -0.75 13.32
C LYS A 294 -16.97 -1.26 12.34
N ILE A 295 -16.71 -0.47 11.27
CA ILE A 295 -15.79 -0.87 10.21
C ILE A 295 -14.37 -0.35 10.40
N LEU A 296 -14.12 0.51 11.39
CA LEU A 296 -12.77 0.95 11.69
C LEU A 296 -11.94 -0.22 12.20
N PRO A 297 -10.64 -0.29 11.80
CA PRO A 297 -9.75 -1.35 12.28
C PRO A 297 -9.66 -1.36 13.80
N SER A 298 -9.61 -2.56 14.38
CA SER A 298 -9.37 -2.76 15.81
C SER A 298 -8.12 -1.99 16.26
N LYS A 299 -8.15 -1.46 17.48
CA LYS A 299 -6.99 -0.77 18.04
C LYS A 299 -5.79 -1.70 18.26
N THR A 300 -6.04 -2.97 18.43
CA THR A 300 -5.04 -4.03 18.65
C THR A 300 -4.45 -4.59 17.37
N LEU A 301 -5.10 -4.40 16.22
CA LEU A 301 -4.61 -4.89 14.93
C LEU A 301 -3.23 -4.29 14.62
N LYS A 302 -2.27 -5.15 14.30
CA LYS A 302 -0.91 -4.77 13.94
C LYS A 302 -0.59 -5.17 12.51
N ILE A 303 0.38 -4.50 11.90
CA ILE A 303 0.79 -4.79 10.51
C ILE A 303 1.37 -6.19 10.41
N GLN A 304 2.23 -6.61 11.34
CA GLN A 304 2.80 -7.94 11.34
C GLN A 304 1.75 -9.06 11.42
N ASP A 305 0.62 -8.83 12.08
CA ASP A 305 -0.46 -9.83 12.17
C ASP A 305 -1.20 -10.00 10.83
N ILE A 306 -1.11 -8.99 9.94
CA ILE A 306 -1.71 -9.00 8.61
C ILE A 306 -0.81 -9.71 7.59
N PHE A 307 0.51 -9.63 7.75
CA PHE A 307 1.48 -10.12 6.78
C PHE A 307 2.31 -11.31 7.28
N SER A 308 1.88 -11.92 8.41
CA SER A 308 2.53 -13.08 9.03
C SER A 308 2.45 -14.38 8.20
#